data_a43a2bf2d9823c1460d3ec06e55954da
#
_entry.id   a43a2bf2d9823c1460d3ec06e55954da
#
_cell.length_a   1.000
_cell.length_b   1.000
_cell.length_c   1.000
_cell.angle_alpha   90.00
_cell.angle_beta   90.00
_cell.angle_gamma   90.00
#
_symmetry.space_group_name_H-M   'P 1'
#
loop_
_entity.id
_entity.type
_entity.pdbx_description
1 polymer ?
#
loop_
_entity_poly.entity_id
_entity_poly.type
_entity_poly.pdbx_seq_one_letter_code
_entity_poly.pdbx_strand_id
1 'polypeptide(L)'
;MNAYDLTRRVYDVDLWWQPVRHRFRRWSSYDPAGNTLLDYDKFVRVAGNVGVLAETPESGAIVRIWTASDVNRQVRMFQGGAGKPFLDAPLPALFDGSFNNRTMFQTGVDFSVTDEKQWPFVPPFTGTHRGAYVCRVPIPFRDGLRVEADLIANPRVGLFYHIDCLLADEPQDVHGFDGRFAYRDFTVRHAESIHANPLAFYADELLGARCVPFQGRGDRVTLLNVKGAGLVRRLTYRLTDVSLENLHDLRLTISYGNRPPSFHAAVSLLHCAAFELHGYRSRALGYVDGAFHFQFPIPFRDDVTIALESITGRTFGVEGEALLLDREPPAGALLLHSHSAFDAGAEPSRYVFADFPAASGRYVGLAFSCKPYQQEDNEVITADGEVVARGTGREDYFNMAWGFKEYGAPDHGCPVQSGEWPWQDLQRGHGYYSAYRHHFNESIPFRRSFEACFEKDHDPAKVGHGWASTAFLYLTQPQTANAIPADWRRWAKPE
;
A
#
# COMPACT_ATOMS: atom_id res chain seq x y z
N MET A 1 -19.48 -9.52 -4.16
CA MET A 1 -18.91 -8.59 -3.13
C MET A 1 -20.04 -8.07 -2.27
N ASN A 2 -19.92 -8.17 -0.96
CA ASN A 2 -20.79 -7.46 -0.01
C ASN A 2 -19.93 -6.78 1.05
N ALA A 3 -20.48 -5.80 1.77
CA ALA A 3 -19.72 -5.03 2.76
C ALA A 3 -19.13 -5.91 3.86
N TYR A 4 -19.85 -6.94 4.29
CA TYR A 4 -19.39 -7.87 5.33
C TYR A 4 -18.15 -8.66 4.90
N ASP A 5 -18.18 -9.28 3.70
CA ASP A 5 -17.06 -10.09 3.21
C ASP A 5 -15.83 -9.22 2.95
N LEU A 6 -16.02 -8.00 2.43
CA LEU A 6 -14.92 -7.05 2.21
C LEU A 6 -14.33 -6.55 3.53
N THR A 7 -15.16 -6.31 4.55
CA THR A 7 -14.69 -5.82 5.86
C THR A 7 -13.92 -6.90 6.61
N ARG A 8 -14.32 -8.18 6.52
CA ARG A 8 -13.55 -9.30 7.08
C ARG A 8 -12.13 -9.39 6.51
N ARG A 9 -11.91 -8.80 5.35
CA ARG A 9 -10.67 -8.89 4.58
C ARG A 9 -9.75 -7.70 4.77
N VAL A 10 -10.15 -6.69 5.56
CA VAL A 10 -9.26 -5.59 5.93
C VAL A 10 -8.06 -6.17 6.67
N TYR A 11 -6.86 -5.94 6.15
CA TYR A 11 -5.59 -6.53 6.60
C TYR A 11 -5.44 -8.06 6.40
N ASP A 12 -6.28 -8.69 5.60
CA ASP A 12 -6.11 -10.09 5.24
C ASP A 12 -5.08 -10.25 4.10
N VAL A 13 -3.91 -10.76 4.46
CA VAL A 13 -2.81 -11.00 3.51
C VAL A 13 -3.11 -12.14 2.54
N ASP A 14 -4.07 -13.04 2.83
CA ASP A 14 -4.45 -14.11 1.93
C ASP A 14 -5.17 -13.63 0.68
N LEU A 15 -5.70 -12.41 0.69
CA LEU A 15 -6.26 -11.79 -0.51
C LEU A 15 -5.23 -11.63 -1.62
N TRP A 16 -3.96 -11.45 -1.28
CA TRP A 16 -2.93 -11.12 -2.25
C TRP A 16 -2.64 -12.24 -3.24
N TRP A 17 -2.69 -13.49 -2.78
CA TRP A 17 -2.39 -14.65 -3.61
C TRP A 17 -3.63 -15.36 -4.19
N GLN A 18 -4.83 -14.90 -3.84
CA GLN A 18 -6.08 -15.44 -4.40
C GLN A 18 -6.32 -14.93 -5.83
N PRO A 19 -6.94 -15.74 -6.70
CA PRO A 19 -7.38 -15.29 -8.02
C PRO A 19 -8.29 -14.06 -7.95
N VAL A 20 -8.18 -13.19 -8.95
CA VAL A 20 -8.89 -11.91 -8.99
C VAL A 20 -10.08 -11.95 -9.95
N ARG A 21 -11.23 -11.42 -9.53
CA ARG A 21 -12.46 -11.31 -10.31
C ARG A 21 -13.01 -9.88 -10.32
N HIS A 22 -12.12 -8.89 -10.35
CA HIS A 22 -12.48 -7.47 -10.37
C HIS A 22 -11.36 -6.69 -11.04
N ARG A 23 -11.67 -5.44 -11.39
CA ARG A 23 -10.71 -4.42 -11.84
C ARG A 23 -10.60 -3.37 -10.75
N PHE A 24 -9.50 -2.63 -10.78
CA PHE A 24 -9.28 -1.49 -9.89
C PHE A 24 -9.48 -0.18 -10.64
N ARG A 25 -10.00 0.83 -9.98
CA ARG A 25 -10.04 2.21 -10.46
C ARG A 25 -9.95 3.20 -9.31
N ARG A 26 -9.14 4.24 -9.52
CA ARG A 26 -9.08 5.42 -8.64
C ARG A 26 -9.65 6.64 -9.35
N TRP A 27 -10.41 7.42 -8.60
CA TRP A 27 -10.68 8.83 -8.89
C TRP A 27 -9.89 9.66 -7.89
N SER A 28 -9.29 10.76 -8.36
CA SER A 28 -8.48 11.65 -7.53
C SER A 28 -8.64 13.10 -7.97
N SER A 29 -8.20 14.00 -7.14
CA SER A 29 -8.11 15.42 -7.47
C SER A 29 -6.88 15.78 -8.32
N TYR A 30 -6.25 14.80 -8.99
CA TYR A 30 -5.16 15.01 -9.91
C TYR A 30 -5.48 16.08 -10.96
N ASP A 31 -4.56 17.04 -11.17
CA ASP A 31 -4.71 18.05 -12.21
C ASP A 31 -4.36 17.46 -13.60
N PRO A 32 -5.31 17.36 -14.53
CA PRO A 32 -5.04 16.86 -15.88
C PRO A 32 -3.99 17.67 -16.65
N ALA A 33 -3.71 18.92 -16.24
CA ALA A 33 -2.64 19.73 -16.80
C ALA A 33 -1.24 19.36 -16.28
N GLY A 34 -1.16 18.42 -15.29
CA GLY A 34 0.09 17.95 -14.72
C GLY A 34 0.75 18.93 -13.76
N ASN A 35 0.00 19.89 -13.20
CA ASN A 35 0.52 20.80 -12.19
C ASN A 35 0.28 20.25 -10.78
N THR A 36 1.30 19.63 -10.19
CA THR A 36 1.20 18.99 -8.87
C THR A 36 0.82 19.96 -7.75
N LEU A 37 1.12 21.24 -7.89
CA LEU A 37 0.72 22.27 -6.91
C LEU A 37 -0.78 22.62 -6.98
N LEU A 38 -1.50 22.14 -8.00
CA LEU A 38 -2.93 22.42 -8.22
C LEU A 38 -3.79 21.15 -8.17
N ASP A 39 -3.28 20.06 -7.60
CA ASP A 39 -3.95 18.76 -7.48
C ASP A 39 -5.09 18.76 -6.42
N TYR A 40 -5.81 19.86 -6.31
CA TYR A 40 -6.96 19.99 -5.41
C TYR A 40 -8.19 20.50 -6.16
N ASP A 41 -9.37 20.19 -5.63
CA ASP A 41 -10.68 20.58 -6.20
C ASP A 41 -10.84 20.24 -7.70
N LYS A 42 -10.13 19.22 -8.18
CA LYS A 42 -10.34 18.66 -9.51
C LYS A 42 -11.42 17.59 -9.42
N PHE A 43 -12.56 17.89 -10.00
CA PHE A 43 -13.73 17.02 -9.98
C PHE A 43 -13.92 16.36 -11.35
N VAL A 44 -14.54 15.18 -11.39
CA VAL A 44 -14.99 14.56 -12.65
C VAL A 44 -15.84 15.53 -13.46
N ARG A 45 -16.72 16.27 -12.76
CA ARG A 45 -17.50 17.39 -13.27
C ARG A 45 -18.07 18.21 -12.12
N VAL A 46 -18.48 19.44 -12.44
CA VAL A 46 -19.21 20.31 -11.51
C VAL A 46 -20.67 20.42 -11.97
N ALA A 47 -21.61 20.30 -11.05
CA ALA A 47 -23.03 20.40 -11.31
C ALA A 47 -23.70 21.31 -10.24
N GLY A 48 -23.99 22.55 -10.61
CA GLY A 48 -24.51 23.54 -9.67
C GLY A 48 -23.49 23.84 -8.55
N ASN A 49 -23.86 23.56 -7.32
CA ASN A 49 -23.04 23.80 -6.12
C ASN A 49 -22.33 22.54 -5.62
N VAL A 50 -22.18 21.51 -6.46
CA VAL A 50 -21.51 20.26 -6.09
C VAL A 50 -20.44 19.88 -7.10
N GLY A 51 -19.33 19.32 -6.59
CA GLY A 51 -18.31 18.65 -7.36
C GLY A 51 -18.54 17.13 -7.32
N VAL A 52 -18.52 16.47 -8.47
CA VAL A 52 -18.58 15.01 -8.55
C VAL A 52 -17.17 14.45 -8.40
N LEU A 53 -16.92 13.75 -7.30
CA LEU A 53 -15.63 13.17 -6.96
C LEU A 53 -15.36 11.86 -7.71
N ALA A 54 -16.39 11.02 -7.86
CA ALA A 54 -16.31 9.74 -8.56
C ALA A 54 -17.64 9.43 -9.23
N GLU A 55 -17.59 8.84 -10.43
CA GLU A 55 -18.78 8.42 -11.16
C GLU A 55 -18.46 7.21 -12.06
N THR A 56 -19.32 6.18 -12.00
CA THR A 56 -19.25 5.00 -12.87
C THR A 56 -20.64 4.39 -13.05
N PRO A 57 -20.98 3.83 -14.22
CA PRO A 57 -22.18 3.02 -14.43
C PRO A 57 -22.03 1.58 -13.94
N GLU A 58 -20.83 1.16 -13.56
CA GLU A 58 -20.52 -0.21 -13.21
C GLU A 58 -20.90 -0.52 -11.75
N SER A 59 -20.94 -1.80 -11.41
CA SER A 59 -21.13 -2.28 -10.04
C SER A 59 -19.79 -2.57 -9.38
N GLY A 60 -19.69 -2.35 -8.06
CA GLY A 60 -18.42 -2.56 -7.36
C GLY A 60 -18.47 -2.21 -5.88
N ALA A 61 -17.32 -1.84 -5.34
CA ALA A 61 -17.22 -1.33 -3.97
C ALA A 61 -16.14 -0.24 -3.89
N ILE A 62 -16.44 0.85 -3.18
CA ILE A 62 -15.39 1.73 -2.65
C ILE A 62 -14.65 0.93 -1.57
N VAL A 63 -13.33 0.92 -1.62
CA VAL A 63 -12.49 0.15 -0.68
C VAL A 63 -11.50 1.03 0.08
N ARG A 64 -11.29 2.25 -0.40
CA ARG A 64 -10.51 3.26 0.30
C ARG A 64 -10.97 4.66 -0.11
N ILE A 65 -11.08 5.54 0.87
CA ILE A 65 -11.17 6.99 0.68
C ILE A 65 -9.98 7.59 1.42
N TRP A 66 -9.18 8.37 0.73
CA TRP A 66 -8.14 9.20 1.31
C TRP A 66 -8.45 10.66 0.99
N THR A 67 -8.19 11.55 1.93
CA THR A 67 -8.37 12.99 1.70
C THR A 67 -7.47 13.81 2.62
N ALA A 68 -7.19 15.03 2.19
CA ALA A 68 -6.48 16.04 2.96
C ALA A 68 -7.10 17.43 2.71
N SER A 69 -6.77 18.39 3.58
CA SER A 69 -7.20 19.79 3.49
C SER A 69 -8.69 20.01 3.76
N ASP A 70 -9.39 20.78 2.94
CA ASP A 70 -10.75 21.29 3.16
C ASP A 70 -11.83 20.19 3.21
N VAL A 71 -11.77 19.39 4.28
CA VAL A 71 -12.71 18.26 4.49
C VAL A 71 -14.10 18.68 5.00
N ASN A 72 -14.34 19.96 5.31
CA ASN A 72 -15.64 20.43 5.81
C ASN A 72 -16.68 20.58 4.70
N ARG A 73 -17.01 19.46 4.10
CA ARG A 73 -17.97 19.38 3.00
C ARG A 73 -19.02 18.33 3.33
N GLN A 74 -20.22 18.55 2.88
CA GLN A 74 -21.22 17.49 2.83
C GLN A 74 -20.89 16.57 1.67
N VAL A 75 -20.85 15.27 1.92
CA VAL A 75 -20.65 14.25 0.90
C VAL A 75 -21.93 13.43 0.73
N ARG A 76 -22.27 13.10 -0.52
CA ARG A 76 -23.43 12.29 -0.87
C ARG A 76 -23.02 11.17 -1.80
N MET A 77 -23.52 9.98 -1.54
CA MET A 77 -23.28 8.81 -2.38
C MET A 77 -24.60 8.24 -2.90
N PHE A 78 -24.63 7.97 -4.21
CA PHE A 78 -25.78 7.46 -4.93
C PHE A 78 -25.43 6.17 -5.64
N GLN A 79 -26.37 5.23 -5.75
CA GLN A 79 -26.25 4.03 -6.56
C GLN A 79 -27.42 3.86 -7.51
N GLY A 80 -27.24 3.15 -8.62
CA GLY A 80 -28.30 2.77 -9.56
C GLY A 80 -29.06 3.94 -10.19
N GLY A 81 -28.41 5.11 -10.36
CA GLY A 81 -29.09 6.31 -10.89
C GLY A 81 -30.16 6.91 -9.95
N ALA A 82 -30.20 6.50 -8.70
CA ALA A 82 -31.17 6.97 -7.72
C ALA A 82 -31.09 8.49 -7.52
N GLY A 83 -32.25 9.13 -7.41
CA GLY A 83 -32.34 10.57 -7.10
C GLY A 83 -32.10 10.89 -5.62
N LYS A 84 -32.13 9.88 -4.72
CA LYS A 84 -31.88 10.02 -3.29
C LYS A 84 -30.55 9.34 -2.93
N PRO A 85 -29.65 10.02 -2.18
CA PRO A 85 -28.43 9.39 -1.72
C PRO A 85 -28.71 8.27 -0.73
N PHE A 86 -27.89 7.21 -0.77
CA PHE A 86 -27.89 6.16 0.24
C PHE A 86 -26.97 6.51 1.43
N LEU A 87 -26.03 7.43 1.22
CA LEU A 87 -25.23 8.06 2.25
C LEU A 87 -25.24 9.57 2.03
N ASP A 88 -25.55 10.32 3.07
CA ASP A 88 -25.54 11.78 3.11
C ASP A 88 -24.98 12.19 4.47
N ALA A 89 -23.73 12.61 4.50
CA ALA A 89 -23.00 12.89 5.73
C ALA A 89 -21.94 13.98 5.51
N PRO A 90 -21.56 14.69 6.57
CA PRO A 90 -20.35 15.49 6.54
C PRO A 90 -19.12 14.60 6.25
N LEU A 91 -18.24 15.04 5.35
CA LEU A 91 -17.07 14.25 4.98
C LEU A 91 -16.22 13.82 6.19
N PRO A 92 -15.98 14.65 7.24
CA PRO A 92 -15.25 14.22 8.43
C PRO A 92 -15.89 13.04 9.16
N ALA A 93 -17.19 12.87 9.10
CA ALA A 93 -17.87 11.75 9.74
C ALA A 93 -17.48 10.38 9.15
N LEU A 94 -16.94 10.34 7.93
CA LEU A 94 -16.41 9.12 7.31
C LEU A 94 -15.06 8.69 7.89
N PHE A 95 -14.41 9.51 8.70
CA PHE A 95 -13.05 9.26 9.16
C PHE A 95 -12.92 9.04 10.66
N ASP A 96 -13.70 9.72 11.42
CA ASP A 96 -13.87 9.57 12.88
C ASP A 96 -14.84 10.65 13.36
N GLY A 97 -15.96 10.29 13.97
CA GLY A 97 -16.89 11.24 14.57
C GLY A 97 -16.30 12.07 15.70
N SER A 98 -15.21 11.62 16.32
CA SER A 98 -14.43 12.37 17.30
C SER A 98 -13.42 13.33 16.67
N PHE A 99 -13.14 13.19 15.37
CA PHE A 99 -12.13 13.99 14.71
C PHE A 99 -12.59 15.43 14.57
N ASN A 100 -12.01 16.24 15.42
CA ASN A 100 -12.21 17.67 15.43
C ASN A 100 -11.12 18.33 14.59
N ASN A 101 -11.48 18.82 13.43
CA ASN A 101 -10.59 19.55 12.52
C ASN A 101 -10.08 20.90 13.11
N ARG A 102 -10.37 21.17 14.41
CA ARG A 102 -9.94 22.39 15.12
C ARG A 102 -8.44 22.60 15.13
N THR A 103 -7.65 21.54 14.99
CA THR A 103 -6.19 21.64 15.06
C THR A 103 -5.53 22.12 13.78
N MET A 104 -6.13 21.89 12.62
CA MET A 104 -5.53 22.33 11.35
C MET A 104 -6.23 23.54 10.72
N PHE A 105 -7.55 23.64 10.75
CA PHE A 105 -8.29 24.63 9.96
C PHE A 105 -9.37 25.43 10.71
N GLN A 106 -9.51 25.30 12.02
CA GLN A 106 -10.46 26.05 12.87
C GLN A 106 -11.92 26.09 12.35
N THR A 107 -12.41 24.97 11.89
CA THR A 107 -13.78 24.89 11.39
C THR A 107 -14.68 24.40 12.50
N GLY A 108 -15.53 25.24 13.02
CA GLY A 108 -16.39 25.00 14.18
C GLY A 108 -17.60 24.10 13.92
N VAL A 109 -17.45 23.01 13.17
CA VAL A 109 -18.54 22.06 12.94
C VAL A 109 -18.45 20.94 13.96
N ASP A 110 -19.47 20.81 14.80
CA ASP A 110 -19.61 19.77 15.81
C ASP A 110 -20.38 18.59 15.19
N PHE A 111 -19.66 17.46 14.99
CA PHE A 111 -20.28 16.25 14.44
C PHE A 111 -20.62 15.31 15.59
N SER A 112 -21.88 15.20 15.94
CA SER A 112 -22.40 14.17 16.82
C SER A 112 -22.91 12.99 16.01
N VAL A 113 -22.25 11.84 16.12
CA VAL A 113 -22.76 10.57 15.59
C VAL A 113 -23.84 10.09 16.55
N THR A 114 -25.09 10.04 16.11
CA THR A 114 -26.23 9.73 16.97
C THR A 114 -26.42 8.26 17.28
N ASP A 115 -25.70 7.34 16.59
CA ASP A 115 -25.72 5.90 16.88
C ASP A 115 -24.38 5.23 16.53
N GLU A 116 -23.44 5.24 17.48
CA GLU A 116 -22.09 4.65 17.35
C GLU A 116 -22.11 3.14 17.03
N LYS A 117 -23.16 2.43 17.40
CA LYS A 117 -23.25 0.97 17.20
C LYS A 117 -23.60 0.58 15.75
N GLN A 118 -24.13 1.50 14.96
CA GLN A 118 -24.50 1.25 13.56
C GLN A 118 -23.60 1.94 12.56
N TRP A 119 -22.72 2.83 13.00
CA TRP A 119 -21.85 3.61 12.14
C TRP A 119 -20.45 2.96 12.05
N PRO A 120 -20.07 2.43 10.88
CA PRO A 120 -18.81 1.67 10.73
C PRO A 120 -17.56 2.53 10.55
N PHE A 121 -17.73 3.84 10.40
CA PHE A 121 -16.64 4.76 10.15
C PHE A 121 -15.94 5.14 11.47
N VAL A 122 -15.35 4.14 12.07
CA VAL A 122 -14.65 4.21 13.37
C VAL A 122 -13.28 3.53 13.27
N PRO A 123 -12.29 3.89 14.07
CA PRO A 123 -11.05 3.15 14.15
C PRO A 123 -11.32 1.64 14.46
N PRO A 124 -10.54 0.73 13.89
CA PRO A 124 -9.34 0.94 13.07
C PRO A 124 -9.58 1.09 11.56
N PHE A 125 -10.85 1.06 11.11
CA PHE A 125 -11.17 1.18 9.68
C PHE A 125 -10.98 2.60 9.16
N THR A 126 -11.00 3.56 10.06
CA THR A 126 -10.78 4.98 9.74
C THR A 126 -9.70 5.55 10.64
N GLY A 127 -9.10 6.63 10.22
CA GLY A 127 -8.10 7.31 11.04
C GLY A 127 -7.48 8.50 10.36
N THR A 128 -6.73 9.24 11.17
CA THR A 128 -5.90 10.37 10.73
C THR A 128 -4.45 9.97 10.80
N HIS A 129 -3.75 10.14 9.70
CA HIS A 129 -2.35 9.79 9.59
C HIS A 129 -1.55 11.00 9.10
N ARG A 130 -0.90 11.72 10.03
CA ARG A 130 -0.02 12.85 9.68
C ARG A 130 -0.67 13.88 8.73
N GLY A 131 -1.90 14.30 9.05
CA GLY A 131 -2.65 15.29 8.28
C GLY A 131 -3.54 14.71 7.18
N ALA A 132 -3.41 13.45 6.86
CA ALA A 132 -4.31 12.72 5.97
C ALA A 132 -5.46 12.06 6.76
N TYR A 133 -6.58 11.92 6.10
CA TYR A 133 -7.75 11.20 6.57
C TYR A 133 -7.93 9.94 5.71
N VAL A 134 -8.00 8.79 6.32
CA VAL A 134 -8.09 7.52 5.60
C VAL A 134 -9.29 6.71 6.09
N CYS A 135 -10.14 6.28 5.17
CA CYS A 135 -11.24 5.37 5.42
C CYS A 135 -11.07 4.11 4.57
N ARG A 136 -11.11 2.95 5.22
CA ARG A 136 -11.03 1.61 4.60
C ARG A 136 -12.34 0.84 4.73
N VAL A 137 -13.41 1.52 5.13
CA VAL A 137 -14.74 0.94 5.19
C VAL A 137 -15.18 0.59 3.78
N PRO A 138 -15.43 -0.68 3.45
CA PRO A 138 -15.92 -1.04 2.14
C PRO A 138 -17.37 -0.61 1.96
N ILE A 139 -17.66 0.08 0.86
CA ILE A 139 -19.00 0.56 0.52
C ILE A 139 -19.38 -0.06 -0.84
N PRO A 140 -20.11 -1.19 -0.86
CA PRO A 140 -20.57 -1.80 -2.10
C PRO A 140 -21.66 -0.94 -2.75
N PHE A 141 -21.67 -0.93 -4.07
CA PHE A 141 -22.70 -0.25 -4.88
C PHE A 141 -23.06 -1.11 -6.09
N ARG A 142 -24.30 -1.00 -6.53
CA ARG A 142 -24.83 -1.74 -7.68
C ARG A 142 -25.44 -0.81 -8.70
N ASP A 143 -25.27 -1.18 -9.98
CA ASP A 143 -25.85 -0.48 -11.12
C ASP A 143 -25.41 1.00 -11.23
N GLY A 144 -24.20 1.28 -10.78
CA GLY A 144 -23.57 2.60 -10.82
C GLY A 144 -23.30 3.23 -9.46
N LEU A 145 -22.31 4.12 -9.44
CA LEU A 145 -21.93 4.96 -8.29
C LEU A 145 -21.82 6.41 -8.75
N ARG A 146 -22.27 7.34 -7.92
CA ARG A 146 -21.91 8.75 -7.98
C ARG A 146 -21.62 9.26 -6.58
N VAL A 147 -20.45 9.86 -6.40
CA VAL A 147 -20.02 10.51 -5.15
C VAL A 147 -19.92 12.01 -5.40
N GLU A 148 -20.60 12.79 -4.59
CA GLU A 148 -20.64 14.25 -4.68
C GLU A 148 -20.14 14.88 -3.39
N ALA A 149 -19.50 16.05 -3.50
CA ALA A 149 -19.20 16.92 -2.36
C ALA A 149 -19.63 18.36 -2.64
N ASP A 150 -20.07 19.07 -1.61
CA ASP A 150 -20.40 20.48 -1.73
C ASP A 150 -19.17 21.31 -2.09
N LEU A 151 -19.32 22.28 -2.97
CA LEU A 151 -18.29 23.26 -3.27
C LEU A 151 -18.18 24.28 -2.13
N ILE A 152 -16.95 24.61 -1.76
CA ILE A 152 -16.68 25.69 -0.80
C ILE A 152 -16.31 26.95 -1.56
N ALA A 153 -16.99 28.05 -1.25
CA ALA A 153 -16.62 29.34 -1.79
C ALA A 153 -15.29 29.83 -1.15
N ASN A 154 -14.30 30.12 -1.99
CA ASN A 154 -12.98 30.59 -1.58
C ASN A 154 -12.28 29.65 -0.56
N PRO A 155 -12.02 28.38 -0.91
CA PRO A 155 -11.27 27.47 -0.06
C PRO A 155 -9.85 28.04 0.21
N ARG A 156 -9.34 27.85 1.41
CA ARG A 156 -7.94 28.24 1.74
C ARG A 156 -6.92 27.41 0.94
N VAL A 157 -7.16 26.12 0.92
CA VAL A 157 -6.53 25.10 0.10
C VAL A 157 -7.67 24.16 -0.27
N GLY A 158 -7.83 23.77 -1.52
CA GLY A 158 -8.94 22.91 -1.92
C GLY A 158 -8.86 21.49 -1.32
N LEU A 159 -9.77 20.64 -1.72
CA LEU A 159 -9.85 19.25 -1.30
C LEU A 159 -8.93 18.39 -2.15
N PHE A 160 -7.92 17.77 -1.52
CA PHE A 160 -7.20 16.63 -2.10
C PHE A 160 -7.98 15.36 -1.78
N TYR A 161 -8.13 14.46 -2.76
CA TYR A 161 -8.84 13.21 -2.52
C TYR A 161 -8.41 12.08 -3.43
N HIS A 162 -8.50 10.85 -2.92
CA HIS A 162 -8.48 9.60 -3.67
C HIS A 162 -9.70 8.76 -3.28
N ILE A 163 -10.41 8.22 -4.26
CA ILE A 163 -11.49 7.24 -4.08
C ILE A 163 -11.10 5.99 -4.85
N ASP A 164 -10.71 4.95 -4.14
CA ASP A 164 -10.30 3.66 -4.70
C ASP A 164 -11.48 2.69 -4.72
N CYS A 165 -11.76 2.14 -5.88
CA CYS A 165 -12.85 1.21 -6.10
C CYS A 165 -12.35 -0.11 -6.71
N LEU A 166 -13.00 -1.19 -6.30
CA LEU A 166 -12.99 -2.46 -7.02
C LEU A 166 -14.26 -2.55 -7.86
N LEU A 167 -14.10 -2.66 -9.17
CA LEU A 167 -15.20 -2.80 -10.13
C LEU A 167 -15.37 -4.29 -10.46
N ALA A 168 -16.56 -4.83 -10.26
CA ALA A 168 -16.85 -6.24 -10.49
C ALA A 168 -16.83 -6.56 -11.99
N ASP A 169 -16.23 -7.69 -12.35
CA ASP A 169 -16.31 -8.19 -13.72
C ASP A 169 -17.76 -8.59 -14.08
N GLU A 170 -18.49 -9.13 -13.10
CA GLU A 170 -19.88 -9.57 -13.23
C GLU A 170 -20.75 -8.81 -12.23
N PRO A 171 -21.70 -7.96 -12.69
CA PRO A 171 -22.55 -7.13 -11.83
C PRO A 171 -23.35 -7.91 -10.78
N GLN A 172 -23.77 -9.14 -11.09
CA GLN A 172 -24.51 -10.03 -10.17
C GLN A 172 -23.70 -10.46 -8.95
N ASP A 173 -22.37 -10.37 -9.01
CA ASP A 173 -21.47 -10.71 -7.89
C ASP A 173 -21.45 -9.60 -6.81
N VAL A 174 -22.15 -8.48 -7.03
CA VAL A 174 -22.23 -7.38 -6.10
C VAL A 174 -23.61 -7.32 -5.44
N HIS A 175 -23.62 -7.45 -4.13
CA HIS A 175 -24.76 -7.05 -3.32
C HIS A 175 -24.63 -5.54 -3.06
N GLY A 176 -25.47 -4.73 -3.69
CA GLY A 176 -25.48 -3.29 -3.49
C GLY A 176 -25.69 -2.91 -2.01
N PHE A 177 -25.43 -1.66 -1.69
CA PHE A 177 -25.65 -1.17 -0.34
C PHE A 177 -27.15 -1.24 0.00
N ASP A 178 -27.50 -1.98 1.05
CA ASP A 178 -28.88 -2.22 1.49
C ASP A 178 -29.34 -1.26 2.61
N GLY A 179 -28.56 -0.21 2.87
CA GLY A 179 -28.80 0.74 3.95
C GLY A 179 -28.26 0.28 5.30
N ARG A 180 -27.58 -0.87 5.36
CA ARG A 180 -27.06 -1.43 6.60
C ARG A 180 -25.57 -1.71 6.48
N PHE A 181 -24.81 -1.12 7.37
CA PHE A 181 -23.44 -1.55 7.62
C PHE A 181 -23.48 -2.64 8.70
N ALA A 182 -23.68 -3.89 8.30
CA ALA A 182 -23.73 -4.99 9.25
C ALA A 182 -22.31 -5.41 9.66
N TYR A 183 -21.79 -4.82 10.73
CA TYR A 183 -20.57 -5.29 11.38
C TYR A 183 -20.93 -6.22 12.51
N ARG A 184 -20.25 -7.37 12.57
CA ARG A 184 -20.27 -8.19 13.79
C ARG A 184 -19.11 -7.74 14.68
N ASP A 185 -19.32 -7.69 15.97
CA ASP A 185 -18.30 -7.38 17.00
C ASP A 185 -16.97 -8.12 16.81
N PHE A 186 -17.03 -9.31 16.21
CA PHE A 186 -15.86 -10.11 15.88
C PHE A 186 -14.93 -9.41 14.86
N THR A 187 -15.47 -8.79 13.83
CA THR A 187 -14.68 -8.15 12.76
C THR A 187 -13.96 -6.91 13.27
N VAL A 188 -14.63 -6.12 14.10
CA VAL A 188 -14.04 -4.93 14.73
C VAL A 188 -12.91 -5.33 15.65
N ARG A 189 -13.15 -6.27 16.59
CA ARG A 189 -12.11 -6.76 17.51
C ARG A 189 -10.91 -7.37 16.82
N HIS A 190 -11.13 -7.97 15.67
CA HIS A 190 -10.08 -8.57 14.86
C HIS A 190 -9.18 -7.53 14.23
N ALA A 191 -9.78 -6.50 13.61
CA ALA A 191 -9.05 -5.37 13.04
C ALA A 191 -8.33 -4.55 14.13
N GLU A 192 -8.95 -4.37 15.30
CA GLU A 192 -8.32 -3.75 16.48
C GLU A 192 -7.09 -4.53 16.95
N SER A 193 -7.19 -5.88 16.99
CA SER A 193 -6.08 -6.75 17.35
C SER A 193 -4.90 -6.61 16.39
N ILE A 194 -5.16 -6.57 15.07
CA ILE A 194 -4.11 -6.35 14.06
C ILE A 194 -3.56 -4.92 14.15
N HIS A 195 -4.39 -3.94 14.43
CA HIS A 195 -3.92 -2.56 14.58
C HIS A 195 -3.01 -2.40 15.81
N ALA A 196 -3.36 -3.06 16.93
CA ALA A 196 -2.56 -3.06 18.15
C ALA A 196 -1.25 -3.85 17.98
N ASN A 197 -1.27 -4.94 17.22
CA ASN A 197 -0.10 -5.74 16.91
C ASN A 197 -0.13 -6.21 15.45
N PRO A 198 0.38 -5.43 14.50
CA PRO A 198 0.33 -5.74 13.08
C PRO A 198 0.98 -7.08 12.70
N LEU A 199 1.91 -7.59 13.50
CA LEU A 199 2.55 -8.88 13.27
C LEU A 199 1.77 -10.07 13.84
N ALA A 200 0.66 -9.84 14.57
CA ALA A 200 -0.20 -10.91 15.05
C ALA A 200 -0.92 -11.61 13.89
N PHE A 201 -1.17 -12.89 14.08
CA PHE A 201 -2.00 -13.68 13.14
C PHE A 201 -3.41 -13.82 13.69
N TYR A 202 -4.35 -13.98 12.82
CA TYR A 202 -5.66 -14.53 13.14
C TYR A 202 -5.52 -16.01 13.54
N ALA A 203 -6.31 -16.49 14.48
CA ALA A 203 -6.18 -17.86 14.98
C ALA A 203 -6.27 -18.91 13.87
N ASP A 204 -7.12 -18.69 12.88
CA ASP A 204 -7.35 -19.56 11.73
C ASP A 204 -6.21 -19.52 10.69
N GLU A 205 -5.44 -18.43 10.63
CA GLU A 205 -4.32 -18.31 9.70
C GLU A 205 -3.17 -19.26 10.01
N LEU A 206 -3.06 -19.70 11.27
CA LEU A 206 -2.00 -20.60 11.74
C LEU A 206 -2.50 -22.02 12.05
N LEU A 207 -3.77 -22.30 11.78
CA LEU A 207 -4.31 -23.64 12.05
C LEU A 207 -3.56 -24.70 11.20
N GLY A 208 -2.88 -25.64 11.87
CA GLY A 208 -2.04 -26.64 11.21
C GLY A 208 -0.67 -26.15 10.77
N ALA A 209 -0.26 -24.91 11.10
CA ALA A 209 1.09 -24.44 10.82
C ALA A 209 2.13 -25.17 11.69
N ARG A 210 3.23 -25.56 11.06
CA ARG A 210 4.42 -26.06 11.76
C ARG A 210 5.55 -25.06 11.69
N CYS A 211 6.30 -24.96 12.78
CA CYS A 211 7.51 -24.16 12.86
C CYS A 211 8.69 -24.98 12.30
N VAL A 212 9.44 -24.41 11.38
CA VAL A 212 10.64 -24.98 10.79
C VAL A 212 11.82 -24.08 11.16
N PRO A 213 12.64 -24.46 12.16
CA PRO A 213 13.81 -23.66 12.52
C PRO A 213 14.89 -23.77 11.47
N PHE A 214 15.69 -22.72 11.35
CA PHE A 214 16.88 -22.69 10.51
C PHE A 214 18.01 -21.91 11.17
N GLN A 215 19.23 -22.31 10.86
CA GLN A 215 20.45 -21.62 11.26
C GLN A 215 21.53 -21.89 10.23
N GLY A 216 22.37 -20.90 9.95
CA GLY A 216 23.46 -21.08 9.02
C GLY A 216 24.49 -19.95 9.03
N ARG A 217 25.63 -20.21 8.40
CA ARG A 217 26.70 -19.22 8.19
C ARG A 217 27.34 -19.47 6.83
N GLY A 218 27.51 -18.43 6.04
CA GLY A 218 28.11 -18.50 4.70
C GLY A 218 27.87 -17.24 3.91
N ASP A 219 28.23 -17.23 2.66
CA ASP A 219 27.86 -16.20 1.69
C ASP A 219 26.47 -16.43 1.09
N ARG A 220 25.95 -17.65 1.21
CA ARG A 220 24.57 -18.05 0.93
C ARG A 220 24.09 -19.03 1.99
N VAL A 221 22.93 -18.73 2.58
CA VAL A 221 22.28 -19.61 3.57
C VAL A 221 20.85 -19.89 3.14
N THR A 222 20.53 -21.16 2.96
CA THR A 222 19.16 -21.61 2.70
C THR A 222 18.38 -21.58 4.01
N LEU A 223 17.34 -20.75 4.06
CA LEU A 223 16.44 -20.62 5.22
C LEU A 223 15.38 -21.73 5.20
N LEU A 224 14.88 -22.05 4.02
CA LEU A 224 13.86 -23.08 3.83
C LEU A 224 14.01 -23.73 2.45
N ASN A 225 13.89 -25.06 2.42
CA ASN A 225 13.77 -25.83 1.18
C ASN A 225 12.69 -26.89 1.40
N VAL A 226 11.56 -26.74 0.70
CA VAL A 226 10.42 -27.65 0.82
C VAL A 226 10.10 -28.25 -0.53
N LYS A 227 9.89 -29.56 -0.54
CA LYS A 227 9.44 -30.33 -1.68
C LYS A 227 7.92 -30.48 -1.66
N GLY A 228 7.29 -30.37 -2.83
CA GLY A 228 5.84 -30.47 -2.96
C GLY A 228 5.12 -29.12 -2.74
N ALA A 229 3.82 -29.15 -2.48
CA ALA A 229 2.98 -27.97 -2.33
C ALA A 229 2.86 -27.50 -0.89
N GLY A 230 2.63 -26.20 -0.70
CA GLY A 230 2.44 -25.61 0.63
C GLY A 230 2.27 -24.09 0.64
N LEU A 231 2.26 -23.52 1.83
CA LEU A 231 2.16 -22.09 2.06
C LEU A 231 3.09 -21.67 3.21
N VAL A 232 4.11 -20.87 2.94
CA VAL A 232 4.89 -20.23 4.01
C VAL A 232 4.15 -18.98 4.45
N ARG A 233 3.86 -18.90 5.74
CA ARG A 233 3.10 -17.78 6.34
C ARG A 233 3.96 -16.69 6.91
N ARG A 234 5.12 -17.05 7.43
CA ARG A 234 6.07 -16.11 8.03
C ARG A 234 7.48 -16.66 7.99
N LEU A 235 8.43 -15.75 7.76
CA LEU A 235 9.82 -15.93 8.12
C LEU A 235 10.14 -14.94 9.23
N THR A 236 10.77 -15.43 10.29
CA THR A 236 11.35 -14.59 11.35
C THR A 236 12.83 -14.93 11.43
N TYR A 237 13.71 -13.94 11.29
CA TYR A 237 15.14 -14.19 11.31
C TYR A 237 15.93 -13.09 12.01
N ARG A 238 17.06 -13.49 12.56
CA ARG A 238 18.08 -12.62 13.17
C ARG A 238 19.38 -12.76 12.41
N LEU A 239 20.04 -11.66 12.17
CA LEU A 239 21.37 -11.62 11.58
C LEU A 239 22.40 -11.38 12.66
N THR A 240 23.58 -11.98 12.52
CA THR A 240 24.71 -11.73 13.44
C THR A 240 25.30 -10.32 13.28
N ASP A 241 25.10 -9.70 12.10
CA ASP A 241 25.51 -8.35 11.79
C ASP A 241 24.35 -7.62 11.10
N VAL A 242 23.85 -6.56 11.73
CA VAL A 242 22.78 -5.68 11.23
C VAL A 242 23.30 -4.31 10.78
N SER A 243 24.62 -4.21 10.53
CA SER A 243 25.19 -3.00 9.93
C SER A 243 24.51 -2.71 8.58
N LEU A 244 24.38 -1.45 8.24
CA LEU A 244 23.78 -1.06 6.94
C LEU A 244 24.56 -1.66 5.77
N GLU A 245 25.88 -1.73 5.87
CA GLU A 245 26.72 -2.35 4.84
C GLU A 245 26.33 -3.82 4.60
N ASN A 246 26.08 -4.59 5.66
CA ASN A 246 25.62 -5.97 5.55
C ASN A 246 24.18 -6.05 5.02
N LEU A 247 23.28 -5.22 5.53
CA LEU A 247 21.89 -5.19 5.06
C LEU A 247 21.76 -4.79 3.58
N HIS A 248 22.62 -3.89 3.10
CA HIS A 248 22.71 -3.51 1.69
C HIS A 248 23.29 -4.62 0.81
N ASP A 249 24.11 -5.48 1.36
CA ASP A 249 24.74 -6.58 0.64
C ASP A 249 23.84 -7.80 0.52
N LEU A 250 23.02 -8.05 1.54
CA LEU A 250 22.17 -9.24 1.61
C LEU A 250 20.94 -9.14 0.72
N ARG A 251 20.59 -10.24 0.08
CA ARG A 251 19.38 -10.45 -0.72
C ARG A 251 18.55 -11.56 -0.12
N LEU A 252 17.26 -11.30 0.11
CA LEU A 252 16.28 -12.36 0.31
C LEU A 252 15.83 -12.84 -1.06
N THR A 253 15.93 -14.14 -1.28
CA THR A 253 15.56 -14.78 -2.55
C THR A 253 14.52 -15.87 -2.32
N ILE A 254 13.54 -15.97 -3.25
CA ILE A 254 12.54 -17.03 -3.28
C ILE A 254 12.50 -17.60 -4.70
N SER A 255 12.72 -18.90 -4.82
CA SER A 255 12.69 -19.64 -6.08
C SER A 255 11.63 -20.73 -6.02
N TYR A 256 10.89 -20.91 -7.11
CA TYR A 256 9.89 -21.96 -7.28
C TYR A 256 10.41 -23.05 -8.22
N GLY A 257 10.53 -24.28 -7.69
CA GLY A 257 11.20 -25.40 -8.40
C GLY A 257 12.67 -25.07 -8.70
N ASN A 258 13.10 -25.43 -9.90
CA ASN A 258 14.46 -25.17 -10.39
C ASN A 258 14.59 -23.84 -11.18
N ARG A 259 13.68 -22.90 -11.00
CA ARG A 259 13.68 -21.61 -11.71
C ARG A 259 14.57 -20.60 -11.00
N PRO A 260 15.08 -19.58 -11.71
CA PRO A 260 15.69 -18.41 -11.08
C PRO A 260 14.74 -17.78 -10.05
N PRO A 261 15.28 -17.00 -9.09
CA PRO A 261 14.45 -16.34 -8.09
C PRO A 261 13.33 -15.49 -8.70
N SER A 262 12.11 -15.72 -8.25
CA SER A 262 10.94 -14.88 -8.53
C SER A 262 10.82 -13.71 -7.55
N PHE A 263 11.45 -13.83 -6.39
CA PHE A 263 11.62 -12.77 -5.43
C PHE A 263 13.12 -12.55 -5.17
N HIS A 264 13.58 -11.31 -5.34
CA HIS A 264 14.97 -10.94 -5.16
C HIS A 264 15.06 -9.50 -4.66
N ALA A 265 15.19 -9.30 -3.36
CA ALA A 265 15.16 -7.98 -2.75
C ALA A 265 16.31 -7.75 -1.76
N ALA A 266 16.89 -6.55 -1.76
CA ALA A 266 17.85 -6.14 -0.74
C ALA A 266 17.16 -6.08 0.62
N VAL A 267 17.76 -6.71 1.64
CA VAL A 267 17.21 -6.76 3.00
C VAL A 267 16.95 -5.34 3.55
N SER A 268 17.85 -4.42 3.28
CA SER A 268 17.70 -3.02 3.69
C SER A 268 16.52 -2.31 3.04
N LEU A 269 16.28 -2.47 1.73
CA LEU A 269 15.13 -1.87 1.06
C LEU A 269 13.83 -2.55 1.49
N LEU A 270 13.86 -3.88 1.59
CA LEU A 270 12.72 -4.66 2.03
C LEU A 270 12.20 -4.20 3.40
N HIS A 271 13.12 -3.90 4.32
CA HIS A 271 12.79 -3.51 5.69
C HIS A 271 12.90 -2.01 5.96
N CYS A 272 12.78 -1.16 4.93
CA CYS A 272 12.85 0.30 5.05
C CYS A 272 14.14 0.79 5.77
N ALA A 273 15.23 0.08 5.61
CA ALA A 273 16.52 0.35 6.26
C ALA A 273 17.61 0.81 5.27
N ALA A 274 17.22 1.59 4.24
CA ALA A 274 18.19 2.07 3.25
C ALA A 274 19.21 3.05 3.85
N PHE A 275 18.84 3.80 4.87
CA PHE A 275 19.70 4.83 5.49
C PHE A 275 19.96 4.57 6.97
N GLU A 276 18.98 4.02 7.67
CA GLU A 276 19.02 3.65 9.08
C GLU A 276 18.13 2.44 9.32
N LEU A 277 18.42 1.67 10.38
CA LEU A 277 17.58 0.56 10.81
C LEU A 277 16.80 0.95 12.05
N HIS A 278 15.50 1.16 11.91
CA HIS A 278 14.59 1.45 13.01
C HIS A 278 13.62 0.30 13.25
N GLY A 279 13.19 0.17 14.50
CA GLY A 279 12.15 -0.78 14.87
C GLY A 279 10.79 -0.33 14.34
N TYR A 280 10.07 -1.23 13.66
CA TYR A 280 8.70 -0.97 13.20
C TYR A 280 7.91 -2.26 13.03
N ARG A 281 6.60 -2.11 12.91
CA ARG A 281 5.66 -3.21 12.68
C ARG A 281 4.67 -2.82 11.60
N SER A 282 4.62 -3.61 10.54
CA SER A 282 3.50 -3.60 9.59
C SER A 282 2.88 -5.00 9.50
N ARG A 283 1.78 -5.13 8.80
CA ARG A 283 1.12 -6.42 8.61
C ARG A 283 1.95 -7.41 7.78
N ALA A 284 2.82 -6.90 6.89
CA ALA A 284 3.62 -7.73 6.00
C ALA A 284 5.10 -7.82 6.40
N LEU A 285 5.63 -6.75 7.01
CA LEU A 285 7.05 -6.60 7.30
C LEU A 285 7.26 -5.98 8.68
N GLY A 286 8.41 -6.22 9.28
CA GLY A 286 8.78 -5.57 10.54
C GLY A 286 10.23 -5.86 10.94
N TYR A 287 10.72 -5.00 11.84
CA TYR A 287 11.95 -5.24 12.58
C TYR A 287 11.66 -4.95 14.05
N VAL A 288 11.71 -5.96 14.90
CA VAL A 288 11.31 -5.88 16.31
C VAL A 288 12.24 -6.73 17.15
N ASP A 289 12.75 -6.17 18.23
CA ASP A 289 13.63 -6.86 19.19
C ASP A 289 14.80 -7.60 18.53
N GLY A 290 15.40 -6.99 17.51
CA GLY A 290 16.52 -7.54 16.75
C GLY A 290 16.13 -8.63 15.75
N ALA A 291 14.87 -8.89 15.51
CA ALA A 291 14.37 -9.85 14.53
C ALA A 291 13.67 -9.17 13.36
N PHE A 292 13.98 -9.62 12.16
CA PHE A 292 13.25 -9.28 10.93
C PHE A 292 12.05 -10.22 10.77
N HIS A 293 10.92 -9.64 10.41
CA HIS A 293 9.67 -10.36 10.14
C HIS A 293 9.25 -10.14 8.69
N PHE A 294 9.02 -11.24 7.98
CA PHE A 294 8.50 -11.24 6.62
C PHE A 294 7.24 -12.10 6.60
N GLN A 295 6.07 -11.49 6.38
CA GLN A 295 4.75 -12.11 6.45
C GLN A 295 3.96 -12.05 5.13
N PHE A 296 4.63 -11.73 4.02
CA PHE A 296 4.03 -11.98 2.71
C PHE A 296 3.81 -13.49 2.56
N PRO A 297 2.56 -13.96 2.34
CA PRO A 297 2.31 -15.37 2.11
C PRO A 297 3.08 -15.87 0.88
N ILE A 298 3.72 -17.02 0.99
CA ILE A 298 4.46 -17.63 -0.12
C ILE A 298 3.76 -18.94 -0.47
N PRO A 299 2.68 -18.94 -1.29
CA PRO A 299 2.09 -20.15 -1.80
C PRO A 299 3.00 -20.79 -2.84
N PHE A 300 3.08 -22.12 -2.85
CA PHE A 300 3.84 -22.87 -3.84
C PHE A 300 3.17 -24.23 -4.12
N ARG A 301 3.28 -24.69 -5.35
CA ARG A 301 2.63 -25.94 -5.81
C ARG A 301 3.63 -27.06 -6.06
N ASP A 302 4.86 -26.65 -6.35
CA ASP A 302 5.99 -27.54 -6.56
C ASP A 302 6.95 -27.33 -5.38
N ASP A 303 8.24 -27.24 -5.68
CA ASP A 303 9.25 -26.97 -4.67
C ASP A 303 9.39 -25.46 -4.43
N VAL A 304 9.75 -25.08 -3.21
CA VAL A 304 10.17 -23.72 -2.88
C VAL A 304 11.51 -23.71 -2.18
N THR A 305 12.40 -22.82 -2.59
CA THR A 305 13.65 -22.52 -1.90
C THR A 305 13.68 -21.06 -1.51
N ILE A 306 13.93 -20.79 -0.22
CA ILE A 306 14.08 -19.45 0.33
C ILE A 306 15.50 -19.35 0.89
N ALA A 307 16.25 -18.34 0.48
CA ALA A 307 17.62 -18.14 0.94
C ALA A 307 17.95 -16.67 1.17
N LEU A 308 18.93 -16.43 2.02
CA LEU A 308 19.68 -15.18 2.05
C LEU A 308 21.01 -15.39 1.34
N GLU A 309 21.43 -14.40 0.56
CA GLU A 309 22.70 -14.43 -0.14
C GLU A 309 23.39 -13.06 -0.14
N SER A 310 24.71 -13.07 0.01
CA SER A 310 25.59 -11.90 -0.14
C SER A 310 25.96 -11.74 -1.60
N ILE A 311 25.78 -10.55 -2.16
CA ILE A 311 26.18 -10.27 -3.55
C ILE A 311 27.68 -9.97 -3.69
N THR A 312 28.39 -9.76 -2.58
CA THR A 312 29.85 -9.56 -2.56
C THR A 312 30.63 -10.79 -2.13
N GLY A 313 29.93 -11.89 -1.78
CA GLY A 313 30.58 -13.11 -1.25
C GLY A 313 31.01 -12.99 0.22
N ARG A 314 30.49 -12.00 0.95
CA ARG A 314 30.74 -11.83 2.39
C ARG A 314 30.02 -12.93 3.19
N THR A 315 30.72 -13.52 4.12
CA THR A 315 30.15 -14.48 5.07
C THR A 315 29.32 -13.74 6.12
N PHE A 316 28.10 -14.17 6.30
CA PHE A 316 27.16 -13.71 7.36
C PHE A 316 26.60 -14.90 8.14
N GLY A 317 26.05 -14.64 9.32
CA GLY A 317 25.30 -15.63 10.10
C GLY A 317 23.84 -15.25 10.22
N VAL A 318 22.97 -16.24 10.19
CA VAL A 318 21.53 -16.08 10.35
C VAL A 318 20.95 -17.25 11.14
N GLU A 319 19.96 -16.95 11.99
CA GLU A 319 19.12 -17.94 12.66
C GLU A 319 17.65 -17.48 12.64
N GLY A 320 16.72 -18.41 12.73
CA GLY A 320 15.30 -18.06 12.73
C GLY A 320 14.38 -19.25 12.54
N GLU A 321 13.16 -18.94 12.13
CA GLU A 321 12.11 -19.92 11.88
C GLU A 321 11.21 -19.52 10.73
N ALA A 322 10.65 -20.50 10.04
CA ALA A 322 9.57 -20.38 9.08
C ALA A 322 8.29 -21.00 9.64
N LEU A 323 7.15 -20.37 9.48
CA LEU A 323 5.84 -20.98 9.70
C LEU A 323 5.32 -21.52 8.37
N LEU A 324 5.17 -22.82 8.29
CA LEU A 324 4.78 -23.56 7.10
C LEU A 324 3.46 -24.29 7.31
N LEU A 325 2.56 -24.13 6.36
CA LEU A 325 1.32 -24.91 6.23
C LEU A 325 1.50 -25.93 5.11
N ASP A 326 1.40 -27.22 5.43
CA ASP A 326 1.45 -28.32 4.48
C ASP A 326 0.05 -28.47 3.84
N ARG A 327 -0.39 -27.43 3.10
CA ARG A 327 -1.69 -27.34 2.44
C ARG A 327 -1.49 -26.88 0.99
N GLU A 328 -1.96 -27.68 0.03
CA GLU A 328 -1.92 -27.28 -1.37
C GLU A 328 -2.73 -26.00 -1.60
N PRO A 329 -2.13 -24.94 -2.18
CA PRO A 329 -2.87 -23.75 -2.57
C PRO A 329 -3.92 -24.07 -3.63
N PRO A 330 -5.08 -23.39 -3.63
CA PRO A 330 -6.12 -23.62 -4.62
C PRO A 330 -5.60 -23.37 -6.05
N ALA A 331 -6.27 -24.02 -7.01
CA ALA A 331 -6.01 -23.78 -8.41
C ALA A 331 -6.13 -22.27 -8.74
N GLY A 332 -5.14 -21.71 -9.45
CA GLY A 332 -5.10 -20.28 -9.76
C GLY A 332 -4.45 -19.39 -8.66
N ALA A 333 -3.94 -19.96 -7.57
CA ALA A 333 -3.15 -19.22 -6.61
C ALA A 333 -1.99 -18.50 -7.29
N LEU A 334 -1.83 -17.21 -6.98
CA LEU A 334 -0.77 -16.38 -7.50
C LEU A 334 0.51 -16.58 -6.67
N LEU A 335 1.68 -16.41 -7.28
CA LEU A 335 2.99 -16.62 -6.69
C LEU A 335 3.67 -15.28 -6.38
N LEU A 336 4.28 -15.17 -5.20
CA LEU A 336 4.95 -13.95 -4.77
C LEU A 336 6.14 -13.60 -5.68
N HIS A 337 6.21 -12.33 -6.04
CA HIS A 337 7.26 -11.75 -6.89
C HIS A 337 7.70 -10.38 -6.36
N SER A 338 8.93 -10.00 -6.64
CA SER A 338 9.45 -8.65 -6.38
C SER A 338 10.00 -7.99 -7.63
N HIS A 339 9.86 -6.68 -7.71
CA HIS A 339 10.55 -5.84 -8.67
C HIS A 339 11.29 -4.72 -7.95
N SER A 340 12.60 -4.68 -8.09
CA SER A 340 13.44 -3.66 -7.45
C SER A 340 13.90 -2.64 -8.48
N ALA A 341 13.80 -1.35 -8.13
CA ALA A 341 14.21 -0.25 -8.99
C ALA A 341 15.14 0.71 -8.25
N PHE A 342 16.03 1.35 -9.00
CA PHE A 342 16.92 2.40 -8.51
C PHE A 342 17.15 3.44 -9.60
N ASP A 343 17.11 4.71 -9.20
CA ASP A 343 17.49 5.84 -10.03
C ASP A 343 18.26 6.86 -9.18
N ALA A 344 19.46 7.17 -9.59
CA ALA A 344 20.31 8.18 -8.94
C ALA A 344 19.94 9.63 -9.29
N GLY A 345 18.75 9.85 -9.87
CA GLY A 345 18.29 11.17 -10.32
C GLY A 345 18.69 11.50 -11.75
N ALA A 346 19.08 10.50 -12.56
CA ALA A 346 19.48 10.69 -13.94
C ALA A 346 18.30 10.88 -14.91
N GLU A 347 17.18 10.21 -14.64
CA GLU A 347 15.98 10.29 -15.47
C GLU A 347 15.13 11.51 -15.06
N PRO A 348 14.88 12.45 -15.99
CA PRO A 348 14.25 13.73 -15.64
C PRO A 348 12.73 13.66 -15.50
N SER A 349 12.04 12.63 -16.01
CA SER A 349 10.60 12.68 -16.19
C SER A 349 9.80 11.72 -15.30
N ARG A 350 10.33 10.55 -14.98
CA ARG A 350 9.61 9.58 -14.14
C ARG A 350 10.52 8.52 -13.54
N TYR A 351 10.09 7.98 -12.41
CA TYR A 351 10.69 6.84 -11.75
C TYR A 351 9.78 5.64 -11.86
N VAL A 352 10.14 4.68 -12.72
CA VAL A 352 9.37 3.44 -12.89
C VAL A 352 9.80 2.44 -11.81
N PHE A 353 8.89 2.13 -10.89
CA PHE A 353 9.15 1.18 -9.80
C PHE A 353 8.58 -0.22 -10.04
N ALA A 354 7.78 -0.42 -11.07
CA ALA A 354 7.36 -1.73 -11.56
C ALA A 354 6.99 -1.66 -13.03
N ASP A 355 7.48 -2.62 -13.84
CA ASP A 355 7.18 -2.74 -15.27
C ASP A 355 7.06 -4.22 -15.66
N PHE A 356 5.87 -4.60 -16.10
CA PHE A 356 5.51 -5.95 -16.52
C PHE A 356 4.71 -5.91 -17.81
N PRO A 357 5.36 -5.80 -18.97
CA PRO A 357 4.67 -5.64 -20.28
C PRO A 357 3.90 -6.89 -20.71
N ALA A 358 4.20 -8.05 -20.13
CA ALA A 358 3.57 -9.32 -20.46
C ALA A 358 3.45 -10.20 -19.21
N ALA A 359 2.52 -9.84 -18.32
CA ALA A 359 2.23 -10.60 -17.11
C ALA A 359 0.76 -10.48 -16.71
N SER A 360 0.30 -11.39 -15.86
CA SER A 360 -0.96 -11.25 -15.15
C SER A 360 -0.76 -11.52 -13.67
N GLY A 361 -1.48 -10.78 -12.83
CA GLY A 361 -1.30 -10.87 -11.38
C GLY A 361 -1.96 -9.75 -10.63
N ARG A 362 -1.31 -9.37 -9.53
CA ARG A 362 -1.78 -8.35 -8.61
C ARG A 362 -0.60 -7.58 -8.02
N TYR A 363 -0.64 -6.26 -8.10
CA TYR A 363 0.25 -5.39 -7.35
C TYR A 363 -0.28 -5.20 -5.93
N VAL A 364 0.59 -5.36 -4.93
CA VAL A 364 0.18 -5.38 -3.51
C VAL A 364 0.97 -4.43 -2.63
N GLY A 365 1.93 -3.69 -3.16
CA GLY A 365 2.59 -2.67 -2.36
C GLY A 365 4.01 -2.33 -2.77
N LEU A 366 4.58 -1.40 -2.01
CA LEU A 366 5.88 -0.80 -2.26
C LEU A 366 6.61 -0.55 -0.94
N ALA A 367 7.90 -0.89 -0.88
CA ALA A 367 8.89 -0.30 0.01
C ALA A 367 9.75 0.67 -0.80
N PHE A 368 9.93 1.88 -0.30
CA PHE A 368 10.51 2.99 -1.05
C PHE A 368 11.45 3.82 -0.19
N SER A 369 12.53 4.30 -0.78
CA SER A 369 13.51 5.17 -0.12
C SER A 369 13.92 6.31 -1.03
N CYS A 370 14.07 7.50 -0.46
CA CYS A 370 14.39 8.73 -1.17
C CYS A 370 15.48 9.52 -0.46
N LYS A 371 16.44 10.04 -1.22
CA LYS A 371 17.50 10.95 -0.76
C LYS A 371 17.98 11.82 -1.94
N PRO A 372 18.11 13.17 -1.76
CA PRO A 372 17.62 13.94 -0.64
C PRO A 372 16.09 13.89 -0.50
N TYR A 373 15.59 14.33 0.65
CA TYR A 373 14.16 14.34 0.95
C TYR A 373 13.35 15.12 -0.09
N GLN A 374 12.27 14.52 -0.58
CA GLN A 374 11.34 15.15 -1.52
C GLN A 374 9.99 14.41 -1.41
N GLN A 375 8.89 15.15 -1.39
CA GLN A 375 7.53 14.60 -1.17
C GLN A 375 6.62 14.66 -2.38
N GLU A 376 6.76 15.69 -3.19
CA GLU A 376 5.95 15.86 -4.40
C GLU A 376 6.20 14.71 -5.40
N ASP A 377 5.50 14.64 -6.47
CA ASP A 377 5.47 13.66 -7.54
C ASP A 377 4.31 12.66 -7.42
N ASN A 378 3.50 12.65 -8.44
CA ASN A 378 2.28 11.87 -8.46
C ASN A 378 2.54 10.43 -8.92
N GLU A 379 1.93 9.47 -8.26
CA GLU A 379 1.94 8.12 -8.80
C GLU A 379 1.02 7.99 -10.01
N VAL A 380 1.48 7.27 -11.01
CA VAL A 380 0.70 6.82 -12.16
C VAL A 380 0.79 5.31 -12.25
N ILE A 381 -0.36 4.64 -12.21
CA ILE A 381 -0.45 3.19 -12.33
C ILE A 381 -1.30 2.83 -13.53
N THR A 382 -0.71 2.05 -14.42
CA THR A 382 -1.33 1.53 -15.63
C THR A 382 -1.49 0.02 -15.52
N ALA A 383 -2.69 -0.47 -15.70
CA ALA A 383 -3.00 -1.90 -15.76
C ALA A 383 -3.69 -2.20 -17.08
N ASP A 384 -3.20 -3.20 -17.80
CA ASP A 384 -3.75 -3.67 -19.09
C ASP A 384 -3.82 -2.60 -20.20
N GLY A 385 -2.95 -1.59 -20.11
CA GLY A 385 -2.88 -0.46 -21.02
C GLY A 385 -3.77 0.73 -20.66
N GLU A 386 -4.50 0.67 -19.54
CA GLU A 386 -5.33 1.75 -19.02
C GLU A 386 -4.74 2.35 -17.74
N VAL A 387 -4.74 3.67 -17.62
CA VAL A 387 -4.38 4.34 -16.37
C VAL A 387 -5.51 4.12 -15.36
N VAL A 388 -5.24 3.30 -14.36
CA VAL A 388 -6.21 2.91 -13.31
C VAL A 388 -6.08 3.73 -12.03
N ALA A 389 -4.93 4.40 -11.83
CA ALA A 389 -4.72 5.33 -10.74
C ALA A 389 -3.80 6.48 -11.16
N ARG A 390 -4.13 7.68 -10.71
CA ARG A 390 -3.24 8.85 -10.61
C ARG A 390 -3.36 9.43 -9.23
N GLY A 391 -2.23 9.81 -8.64
CA GLY A 391 -2.16 10.41 -7.31
C GLY A 391 -2.06 11.92 -7.33
N THR A 392 -1.82 12.48 -6.16
CA THR A 392 -1.74 13.92 -5.89
C THR A 392 -0.49 14.31 -5.11
N GLY A 393 0.38 13.35 -4.87
CA GLY A 393 1.62 13.48 -4.14
C GLY A 393 2.16 12.12 -3.73
N ARG A 394 3.47 12.01 -3.57
CA ARG A 394 4.10 10.76 -3.15
C ARG A 394 3.75 10.42 -1.71
N GLU A 395 3.72 11.39 -0.80
CA GLU A 395 3.26 11.17 0.56
C GLU A 395 1.79 10.76 0.63
N ASP A 396 0.97 11.27 -0.29
CA ASP A 396 -0.45 10.92 -0.44
C ASP A 396 -0.61 9.45 -0.86
N TYR A 397 0.30 8.98 -1.74
CA TYR A 397 0.39 7.56 -2.06
C TYR A 397 0.61 6.74 -0.79
N PHE A 398 1.48 7.17 0.12
CA PHE A 398 1.76 6.48 1.38
C PHE A 398 0.74 6.78 2.49
N ASN A 399 -0.45 7.31 2.17
CA ASN A 399 -1.51 7.67 3.12
C ASN A 399 -1.10 8.74 4.15
N MET A 400 -0.14 9.58 3.81
CA MET A 400 0.25 10.74 4.59
C MET A 400 -0.24 12.02 3.89
N ALA A 401 0.01 13.18 4.46
CA ALA A 401 -0.17 14.47 3.82
C ALA A 401 0.81 15.47 4.44
N TRP A 402 1.20 16.46 3.63
CA TRP A 402 2.12 17.53 4.06
C TRP A 402 3.48 16.99 4.49
N GLY A 403 3.98 16.00 3.78
CA GLY A 403 5.28 15.40 3.93
C GLY A 403 5.32 14.09 4.71
N PHE A 404 6.50 13.48 4.70
CA PHE A 404 6.78 12.26 5.44
C PHE A 404 7.18 12.59 6.87
N LYS A 405 6.66 11.82 7.83
CA LYS A 405 7.02 11.88 9.24
C LYS A 405 7.08 10.46 9.79
N GLU A 406 7.91 10.22 10.79
CA GLU A 406 7.98 8.92 11.44
C GLU A 406 6.60 8.47 11.92
N TYR A 407 6.16 7.35 11.39
CA TYR A 407 4.86 6.77 11.66
C TYR A 407 4.79 5.32 11.17
N GLY A 408 3.98 4.50 11.82
CA GLY A 408 3.71 3.13 11.40
C GLY A 408 2.27 2.72 11.64
N ALA A 409 1.65 2.11 10.62
CA ALA A 409 0.35 1.46 10.65
C ALA A 409 0.46 0.06 10.02
N PRO A 410 -0.57 -0.80 10.14
CA PRO A 410 -0.52 -2.14 9.55
C PRO A 410 -0.25 -2.15 8.05
N ASP A 411 -0.74 -1.17 7.31
CA ASP A 411 -0.71 -1.11 5.85
C ASP A 411 0.23 -0.05 5.27
N HIS A 412 0.67 0.94 6.04
CA HIS A 412 1.57 1.99 5.57
C HIS A 412 2.40 2.59 6.70
N GLY A 413 3.47 3.27 6.36
CA GLY A 413 4.27 3.98 7.34
C GLY A 413 5.58 4.52 6.78
N CYS A 414 6.25 5.32 7.59
CA CYS A 414 7.58 5.86 7.35
C CYS A 414 8.44 5.60 8.59
N PRO A 415 9.07 4.42 8.71
CA PRO A 415 9.88 4.06 9.88
C PRO A 415 11.12 4.92 10.05
N VAL A 416 11.62 5.49 8.97
CA VAL A 416 12.87 6.26 8.92
C VAL A 416 12.62 7.58 8.20
N GLN A 417 12.90 8.68 8.87
CA GLN A 417 12.81 10.01 8.29
C GLN A 417 13.83 10.94 8.94
N SER A 418 14.61 11.65 8.14
CA SER A 418 15.54 12.70 8.55
C SER A 418 15.44 13.87 7.59
N GLY A 419 15.46 15.07 8.13
CA GLY A 419 15.32 16.30 7.37
C GLY A 419 13.89 16.63 6.98
N GLU A 420 13.72 17.72 6.27
CA GLU A 420 12.44 18.24 5.81
C GLU A 420 12.59 18.87 4.42
N TRP A 421 11.50 18.84 3.65
CA TRP A 421 11.41 19.61 2.42
C TRP A 421 11.20 21.10 2.77
N PRO A 422 12.07 22.02 2.32
CA PRO A 422 11.91 23.44 2.59
C PRO A 422 10.82 24.02 1.66
N TRP A 423 9.57 23.83 2.03
CA TRP A 423 8.40 24.28 1.27
C TRP A 423 8.48 25.74 0.83
N GLN A 424 9.04 26.62 1.69
CA GLN A 424 9.08 28.06 1.43
C GLN A 424 10.01 28.45 0.29
N ASP A 425 11.04 27.66 0.02
CA ASP A 425 12.09 28.01 -0.91
C ASP A 425 12.02 27.21 -2.21
N LEU A 426 11.14 26.20 -2.32
CA LEU A 426 11.07 25.24 -3.42
C LEU A 426 12.45 24.63 -3.79
N GLN A 427 13.39 24.73 -2.86
CA GLN A 427 14.74 24.18 -3.02
C GLN A 427 14.77 22.70 -2.64
N ARG A 428 15.86 22.04 -2.94
CA ARG A 428 16.07 20.65 -2.52
C ARG A 428 15.95 20.52 -1.01
N GLY A 429 15.14 19.55 -0.57
CA GLY A 429 15.12 19.14 0.82
C GLY A 429 16.47 18.59 1.27
N HIS A 430 16.65 18.51 2.58
CA HIS A 430 17.76 17.83 3.20
C HIS A 430 17.30 16.53 3.82
N GLY A 431 18.23 15.56 3.95
CA GLY A 431 17.94 14.29 4.60
C GLY A 431 17.35 13.24 3.67
N TYR A 432 16.58 12.31 4.24
CA TYR A 432 16.09 11.12 3.57
C TYR A 432 14.86 10.57 4.27
N TYR A 433 14.20 9.63 3.61
CA TYR A 433 13.18 8.79 4.26
C TYR A 433 13.09 7.41 3.62
N SER A 434 12.54 6.46 4.39
CA SER A 434 12.11 5.16 3.92
C SER A 434 10.68 4.90 4.37
N ALA A 435 9.82 4.54 3.43
CA ALA A 435 8.40 4.35 3.65
C ALA A 435 7.90 3.04 3.03
N TYR A 436 6.79 2.51 3.55
CA TYR A 436 6.11 1.35 2.99
C TYR A 436 4.62 1.60 2.84
N ARG A 437 4.03 0.97 1.84
CA ARG A 437 2.59 0.81 1.70
C ARG A 437 2.25 -0.57 1.20
N HIS A 438 1.27 -1.21 1.85
CA HIS A 438 0.70 -2.49 1.46
C HIS A 438 -0.77 -2.31 1.09
N HIS A 439 -1.13 -2.71 -0.12
CA HIS A 439 -2.48 -2.63 -0.64
C HIS A 439 -3.26 -3.90 -0.26
N PHE A 440 -4.10 -3.84 0.75
CA PHE A 440 -4.93 -4.97 1.18
C PHE A 440 -6.19 -5.07 0.32
N ASN A 441 -7.23 -4.32 0.65
CA ASN A 441 -8.47 -4.34 -0.13
C ASN A 441 -8.32 -3.69 -1.50
N GLU A 442 -7.46 -2.66 -1.59
CA GLU A 442 -7.20 -1.88 -2.79
C GLU A 442 -6.04 -2.39 -3.64
N SER A 443 -5.68 -3.68 -3.53
CA SER A 443 -4.67 -4.28 -4.40
C SER A 443 -5.09 -4.22 -5.87
N ILE A 444 -4.12 -3.96 -6.75
CA ILE A 444 -4.37 -3.62 -8.16
C ILE A 444 -4.15 -4.83 -9.04
N PRO A 445 -5.21 -5.46 -9.57
CA PRO A 445 -5.09 -6.58 -10.48
C PRO A 445 -4.78 -6.13 -11.91
N PHE A 446 -4.10 -7.00 -12.64
CA PHE A 446 -3.83 -6.87 -14.07
C PHE A 446 -3.82 -8.23 -14.75
N ARG A 447 -4.15 -8.27 -16.04
CA ARG A 447 -4.33 -9.52 -16.82
C ARG A 447 -3.35 -9.66 -17.96
N ARG A 448 -2.76 -8.59 -18.44
CA ARG A 448 -1.87 -8.56 -19.61
C ARG A 448 -0.59 -7.78 -19.35
N SER A 449 -0.70 -6.64 -18.65
CA SER A 449 0.44 -5.75 -18.42
C SER A 449 0.22 -4.89 -17.18
N PHE A 450 1.32 -4.47 -16.57
CA PHE A 450 1.31 -3.55 -15.44
C PHE A 450 2.53 -2.62 -15.51
N GLU A 451 2.30 -1.33 -15.33
CA GLU A 451 3.36 -0.35 -15.12
C GLU A 451 2.97 0.56 -13.95
N ALA A 452 3.93 0.89 -13.10
CA ALA A 452 3.74 1.85 -12.04
C ALA A 452 4.96 2.75 -11.89
N CYS A 453 4.73 4.06 -11.82
CA CYS A 453 5.78 5.06 -11.70
C CYS A 453 5.36 6.22 -10.80
N PHE A 454 6.35 6.99 -10.34
CA PHE A 454 6.16 8.36 -9.91
C PHE A 454 6.57 9.31 -11.03
N GLU A 455 5.71 10.25 -11.39
CA GLU A 455 6.04 11.34 -12.31
C GLU A 455 7.00 12.29 -11.57
N LYS A 456 8.17 12.52 -12.11
CA LYS A 456 9.07 13.54 -11.56
C LYS A 456 8.57 14.91 -11.99
N ASP A 457 8.38 15.78 -11.03
CA ASP A 457 8.06 17.18 -11.30
C ASP A 457 9.14 17.79 -12.21
N HIS A 458 8.71 18.49 -13.23
CA HIS A 458 9.56 19.07 -14.28
C HIS A 458 10.45 20.24 -13.80
N ASP A 459 10.54 20.47 -12.49
CA ASP A 459 11.44 21.50 -11.97
C ASP A 459 12.91 21.06 -12.11
N PRO A 460 13.71 21.73 -12.95
CA PRO A 460 15.12 21.41 -13.12
C PRO A 460 15.94 21.50 -11.83
N ALA A 461 15.48 22.27 -10.84
CA ALA A 461 16.11 22.35 -9.51
C ALA A 461 16.02 21.06 -8.71
N LYS A 462 15.09 20.17 -9.08
CA LYS A 462 14.88 18.87 -8.45
C LYS A 462 15.70 17.73 -9.09
N VAL A 463 16.55 18.01 -10.07
CA VAL A 463 17.48 17.04 -10.65
C VAL A 463 18.48 16.57 -9.61
N GLY A 464 18.68 15.26 -9.48
CA GLY A 464 19.65 14.64 -8.57
C GLY A 464 19.06 14.04 -7.29
N HIS A 465 17.71 13.94 -7.19
CA HIS A 465 17.08 13.11 -6.18
C HIS A 465 17.19 11.63 -6.58
N GLY A 466 17.78 10.83 -5.69
CA GLY A 466 17.87 9.40 -5.89
C GLY A 466 16.72 8.66 -5.20
N TRP A 467 16.26 7.58 -5.84
CA TRP A 467 15.15 6.76 -5.38
C TRP A 467 15.50 5.28 -5.51
N ALA A 468 15.13 4.52 -4.50
CA ALA A 468 15.27 3.07 -4.52
C ALA A 468 13.99 2.42 -3.98
N SER A 469 13.55 1.33 -4.59
CA SER A 469 12.33 0.67 -4.16
C SER A 469 12.35 -0.83 -4.41
N THR A 470 11.44 -1.51 -3.69
CA THR A 470 11.03 -2.88 -3.99
C THR A 470 9.50 -2.91 -4.04
N ALA A 471 8.96 -3.17 -5.21
CA ALA A 471 7.54 -3.42 -5.44
C ALA A 471 7.21 -4.88 -5.18
N PHE A 472 6.05 -5.13 -4.57
CA PHE A 472 5.54 -6.46 -4.24
C PHE A 472 4.37 -6.81 -5.14
N LEU A 473 4.44 -7.99 -5.76
CA LEU A 473 3.43 -8.48 -6.67
C LEU A 473 3.15 -9.96 -6.40
N TYR A 474 2.00 -10.42 -6.84
CA TYR A 474 1.67 -11.82 -6.98
C TYR A 474 1.33 -12.09 -8.43
N LEU A 475 2.04 -13.01 -9.07
CA LEU A 475 1.91 -13.34 -10.50
C LEU A 475 1.29 -14.71 -10.71
N THR A 476 0.56 -14.89 -11.81
CA THR A 476 0.00 -16.20 -12.22
C THR A 476 1.07 -17.21 -12.58
N GLN A 477 2.22 -16.73 -13.06
CA GLN A 477 3.39 -17.55 -13.41
C GLN A 477 4.65 -16.90 -12.82
N PRO A 478 5.58 -17.69 -12.28
CA PRO A 478 6.85 -17.18 -11.82
C PRO A 478 7.62 -16.54 -12.98
N GLN A 479 8.10 -15.35 -12.78
CA GLN A 479 9.06 -14.68 -13.65
C GLN A 479 10.39 -14.52 -12.91
N THR A 480 11.48 -14.31 -13.61
CA THR A 480 12.75 -13.97 -12.96
C THR A 480 12.66 -12.54 -12.42
N ALA A 481 12.87 -12.40 -11.11
CA ALA A 481 12.95 -11.08 -10.49
C ALA A 481 14.18 -10.34 -11.00
N ASN A 482 14.08 -9.04 -11.20
CA ASN A 482 15.23 -8.21 -11.48
C ASN A 482 16.06 -8.00 -10.21
N ALA A 483 17.35 -7.77 -10.39
CA ALA A 483 18.25 -7.34 -9.32
C ALA A 483 18.33 -5.82 -9.31
N ILE A 484 18.33 -5.22 -8.13
CA ILE A 484 18.64 -3.78 -8.03
C ILE A 484 20.11 -3.55 -8.46
N PRO A 485 20.40 -2.52 -9.26
CA PRO A 485 21.75 -2.19 -9.69
C PRO A 485 22.72 -2.03 -8.50
N ALA A 486 23.97 -2.47 -8.63
CA ALA A 486 24.90 -2.52 -7.50
C ALA A 486 25.32 -1.12 -6.98
N ASP A 487 25.24 -0.10 -7.80
CA ASP A 487 25.60 1.29 -7.48
C ASP A 487 24.63 1.96 -6.48
N TRP A 488 23.40 1.44 -6.33
CA TRP A 488 22.49 1.94 -5.31
C TRP A 488 23.09 1.94 -3.91
N ARG A 489 23.97 1.02 -3.59
CA ARG A 489 24.67 0.92 -2.30
C ARG A 489 25.58 2.12 -2.00
N ARG A 490 26.13 2.76 -3.05
CA ARG A 490 26.94 3.98 -2.89
C ARG A 490 26.04 5.17 -2.55
N TRP A 491 24.89 5.23 -3.19
CA TRP A 491 23.91 6.26 -2.94
C TRP A 491 23.29 6.15 -1.53
N ALA A 492 23.03 4.94 -1.06
CA ALA A 492 22.44 4.68 0.25
C ALA A 492 23.39 4.94 1.44
N LYS A 493 24.68 5.21 1.20
CA LYS A 493 25.61 5.51 2.30
C LYS A 493 25.17 6.81 3.01
N PRO A 494 25.25 6.83 4.36
CA PRO A 494 25.16 8.08 5.12
C PRO A 494 26.22 9.06 4.64
N GLU A 495 25.92 10.36 4.63
CA GLU A 495 26.89 11.41 4.37
C GLU A 495 27.86 11.55 5.53
#